data_644ae8dda7798bfcc35b18c9c0ca7a06
#
_entry.id   644ae8dda7798bfcc35b18c9c0ca7a06
#
_cell.length_a   1.000
_cell.length_b   1.000
_cell.length_c   1.000
_cell.angle_alpha   90.00
_cell.angle_beta   90.00
_cell.angle_gamma   90.00
#
_symmetry.space_group_name_H-M   'P 1'
#
loop_
_entity.id
_entity.type
_entity.pdbx_description
1 polymer ?
#
loop_
_entity_poly.entity_id
_entity_poly.type
_entity_poly.pdbx_seq_one_letter_code
_entity_poly.pdbx_strand_id
1 'polypeptide(L)'
;MFAKVAALLSTLLIVSTSPLTAAPTVPLTIVKAIPMDQDVAGMLVGETAVYLFGNTPTGGYVTALNKDGSQKWLHSFSDLTAFTISAGALDASGNIWLAGASAAPIAISSAASPSPTAANPDGVVTGEEGALRPDLNNLTLWKVSSAGTGAGKYQLPLTAPVLPTSLSVNKNGISVVAWQSAGSLFVTTDLSGKFGKPLRVGKTNTTLDKVIRNSDGSSILLGSGTELFLANKAIGVRDGLIVKVDSTPKIVQSVRSGEKGATRNWASATSTLLLGGFLKSKTNSLATITKFGTTLKPTWTVRYKATSSAVVANGASSTTYAAYENAGAGTLQTFDKNGKILSTNSFFDRPISVEFNKTFGLYVYTGKSIYSLPTK
;
A
#
# COMPACT_ATOMS: atom_id res chain seq x y z
N MET A 1 1.51 -57.52 15.14
CA MET A 1 2.59 -56.69 15.68
C MET A 1 3.44 -56.19 14.50
N PHE A 2 3.05 -55.08 13.88
CA PHE A 2 3.78 -54.46 12.77
C PHE A 2 4.03 -52.98 13.10
N ALA A 3 5.27 -52.67 13.39
CA ALA A 3 5.75 -51.32 13.63
C ALA A 3 5.87 -50.56 12.30
N LYS A 4 5.12 -49.46 12.12
CA LYS A 4 5.32 -48.49 11.00
C LYS A 4 6.39 -47.54 11.37
N VAL A 5 7.54 -47.63 10.73
CA VAL A 5 8.61 -46.63 10.77
C VAL A 5 8.20 -45.45 9.85
N ALA A 6 7.97 -44.31 10.44
CA ALA A 6 7.77 -43.04 9.71
C ALA A 6 9.14 -42.41 9.42
N ALA A 7 9.56 -42.43 8.17
CA ALA A 7 10.75 -41.71 7.71
C ALA A 7 10.44 -40.23 7.60
N LEU A 8 11.05 -39.42 8.45
CA LEU A 8 11.10 -37.94 8.33
C LEU A 8 12.08 -37.61 7.19
N LEU A 9 11.57 -37.18 6.05
CA LEU A 9 12.38 -36.56 5.00
C LEU A 9 12.60 -35.09 5.37
N SER A 10 13.73 -34.77 6.00
CA SER A 10 14.23 -33.40 6.15
C SER A 10 14.85 -32.95 4.83
N THR A 11 14.12 -32.18 4.04
CA THR A 11 14.64 -31.51 2.85
C THR A 11 15.61 -30.40 3.26
N LEU A 12 16.89 -30.70 3.19
CA LEU A 12 17.98 -29.75 3.34
C LEU A 12 17.95 -28.79 2.14
N LEU A 13 17.48 -27.55 2.33
CA LEU A 13 17.58 -26.50 1.32
C LEU A 13 19.04 -26.07 1.23
N ILE A 14 19.77 -26.57 0.23
CA ILE A 14 21.12 -26.09 -0.09
C ILE A 14 20.97 -24.67 -0.67
N VAL A 15 21.29 -23.67 0.15
CA VAL A 15 21.49 -22.29 -0.32
C VAL A 15 22.83 -22.26 -1.04
N SER A 16 22.85 -22.36 -2.35
CA SER A 16 24.04 -22.15 -3.16
C SER A 16 24.43 -20.67 -3.09
N THR A 17 25.46 -20.35 -2.31
CA THR A 17 26.13 -19.05 -2.34
C THR A 17 27.10 -19.02 -3.52
N SER A 18 26.60 -18.83 -4.73
CA SER A 18 27.46 -18.40 -5.83
C SER A 18 27.91 -16.96 -5.54
N PRO A 19 29.20 -16.61 -5.68
CA PRO A 19 29.63 -15.23 -5.60
C PRO A 19 28.97 -14.46 -6.74
N LEU A 20 27.97 -13.63 -6.41
CA LEU A 20 27.40 -12.68 -7.35
C LEU A 20 28.50 -11.67 -7.66
N THR A 21 29.04 -11.72 -8.87
CA THR A 21 29.69 -10.54 -9.45
C THR A 21 28.66 -9.43 -9.42
N ALA A 22 28.89 -8.43 -8.57
CA ALA A 22 28.00 -7.29 -8.43
C ALA A 22 27.82 -6.64 -9.80
N ALA A 23 26.60 -6.72 -10.35
CA ALA A 23 26.28 -5.96 -11.55
C ALA A 23 26.56 -4.47 -11.28
N PRO A 24 27.08 -3.71 -12.24
CA PRO A 24 27.41 -2.31 -12.02
C PRO A 24 26.15 -1.57 -11.55
N THR A 25 26.28 -0.86 -10.43
CA THR A 25 25.20 -0.07 -9.86
C THR A 25 25.09 1.24 -10.63
N VAL A 26 23.94 1.50 -11.26
CA VAL A 26 23.67 2.74 -12.00
C VAL A 26 22.73 3.59 -11.13
N PRO A 27 23.08 4.87 -10.85
CA PRO A 27 22.17 5.74 -10.09
C PRO A 27 20.91 6.06 -10.90
N LEU A 28 19.77 6.16 -10.19
CA LEU A 28 18.54 6.69 -10.76
C LEU A 28 18.64 8.20 -10.94
N THR A 29 17.90 8.73 -11.91
CA THR A 29 17.82 10.17 -12.15
C THR A 29 16.68 10.78 -11.33
N ILE A 30 16.94 11.89 -10.63
CA ILE A 30 15.90 12.68 -9.98
C ILE A 30 15.09 13.40 -11.05
N VAL A 31 13.79 13.11 -11.11
CA VAL A 31 12.83 13.78 -11.99
C VAL A 31 12.23 15.00 -11.32
N LYS A 32 11.91 14.87 -10.02
CA LYS A 32 11.30 15.94 -9.23
C LYS A 32 11.70 15.82 -7.76
N ALA A 33 12.15 16.94 -7.18
CA ALA A 33 12.21 17.10 -5.73
C ALA A 33 10.81 17.48 -5.20
N ILE A 34 10.42 16.92 -4.07
CA ILE A 34 9.16 17.21 -3.39
C ILE A 34 9.45 18.23 -2.29
N PRO A 35 8.77 19.39 -2.28
CA PRO A 35 8.89 20.36 -1.19
C PRO A 35 8.54 19.73 0.17
N MET A 36 9.23 20.12 1.23
CA MET A 36 9.05 19.54 2.57
C MET A 36 7.68 19.86 3.18
N ASP A 37 7.03 20.91 2.73
CA ASP A 37 5.68 21.35 3.15
C ASP A 37 4.56 20.71 2.31
N GLN A 38 4.90 19.93 1.31
CA GLN A 38 3.92 19.22 0.48
C GLN A 38 3.62 17.84 1.05
N ASP A 39 2.40 17.65 1.58
CA ASP A 39 1.91 16.32 2.01
C ASP A 39 1.48 15.49 0.80
N VAL A 40 2.35 14.56 0.38
CA VAL A 40 2.09 13.60 -0.70
C VAL A 40 1.74 12.25 -0.10
N ALA A 41 0.47 11.85 -0.19
CA ALA A 41 -0.02 10.57 0.28
C ALA A 41 0.37 9.39 -0.64
N GLY A 42 0.61 9.66 -1.93
CA GLY A 42 1.04 8.61 -2.85
C GLY A 42 1.32 9.07 -4.28
N MET A 43 1.87 8.12 -5.05
CA MET A 43 2.21 8.27 -6.46
C MET A 43 1.58 7.13 -7.27
N LEU A 44 1.09 7.44 -8.47
CA LEU A 44 0.62 6.49 -9.48
C LEU A 44 1.28 6.79 -10.81
N VAL A 45 1.49 5.77 -11.64
CA VAL A 45 2.06 5.96 -12.98
C VAL A 45 1.10 5.41 -14.03
N GLY A 46 0.52 6.32 -14.80
CA GLY A 46 -0.37 6.01 -15.91
C GLY A 46 0.33 6.00 -17.27
N GLU A 47 -0.43 5.88 -18.33
CA GLU A 47 0.10 5.89 -19.70
C GLU A 47 0.54 7.27 -20.18
N THR A 48 0.02 8.34 -19.55
CA THR A 48 0.19 9.74 -20.02
C THR A 48 0.78 10.68 -18.98
N ALA A 49 0.94 10.23 -17.74
CA ALA A 49 1.46 11.05 -16.64
C ALA A 49 1.90 10.21 -15.43
N VAL A 50 2.76 10.80 -14.61
CA VAL A 50 2.92 10.45 -13.21
C VAL A 50 1.94 11.30 -12.40
N TYR A 51 1.16 10.68 -11.55
CA TYR A 51 0.21 11.38 -10.68
C TYR A 51 0.70 11.36 -9.25
N LEU A 52 0.73 12.53 -8.61
CA LEU A 52 0.89 12.67 -7.16
C LEU A 52 -0.44 13.09 -6.57
N PHE A 53 -0.79 12.52 -5.46
CA PHE A 53 -1.98 12.91 -4.70
C PHE A 53 -1.64 13.05 -3.21
N GLY A 54 -2.38 13.89 -2.54
CA GLY A 54 -2.14 14.17 -1.13
C GLY A 54 -3.07 15.22 -0.57
N ASN A 55 -2.66 15.82 0.52
CA ASN A 55 -3.47 16.74 1.29
C ASN A 55 -2.82 18.14 1.35
N THR A 56 -3.65 19.12 1.57
CA THR A 56 -3.27 20.48 1.91
C THR A 56 -3.93 20.86 3.23
N PRO A 57 -3.53 21.93 3.90
CA PRO A 57 -4.22 22.38 5.12
C PRO A 57 -5.73 22.63 4.94
N THR A 58 -6.17 22.93 3.72
CA THR A 58 -7.56 23.28 3.38
C THR A 58 -8.27 22.28 2.50
N GLY A 59 -7.63 21.14 2.16
CA GLY A 59 -8.25 20.16 1.27
C GLY A 59 -7.27 19.10 0.80
N GLY A 60 -7.49 18.58 -0.41
CA GLY A 60 -6.64 17.60 -1.05
C GLY A 60 -6.33 17.97 -2.49
N TYR A 61 -5.42 17.24 -3.11
CA TYR A 61 -5.04 17.49 -4.50
C TYR A 61 -4.66 16.20 -5.24
N VAL A 62 -4.74 16.29 -6.56
CA VAL A 62 -4.05 15.41 -7.52
C VAL A 62 -3.34 16.29 -8.53
N THR A 63 -2.07 16.04 -8.75
CA THR A 63 -1.30 16.67 -9.82
C THR A 63 -0.79 15.64 -10.80
N ALA A 64 -0.87 15.93 -12.08
CA ALA A 64 -0.23 15.15 -13.14
C ALA A 64 1.09 15.79 -13.54
N LEU A 65 2.13 14.97 -13.70
CA LEU A 65 3.45 15.38 -14.12
C LEU A 65 3.80 14.76 -15.46
N ASN A 66 4.49 15.51 -16.30
CA ASN A 66 5.19 15.01 -17.48
C ASN A 66 6.40 14.15 -17.10
N LYS A 67 7.04 13.48 -18.05
CA LYS A 67 8.24 12.65 -17.82
C LYS A 67 9.42 13.43 -17.22
N ASP A 68 9.52 14.71 -17.52
CA ASP A 68 10.54 15.62 -17.00
C ASP A 68 10.23 16.20 -15.61
N GLY A 69 9.11 15.79 -15.01
CA GLY A 69 8.66 16.27 -13.70
C GLY A 69 7.93 17.62 -13.72
N SER A 70 7.77 18.25 -14.89
CA SER A 70 6.96 19.46 -15.03
C SER A 70 5.48 19.15 -14.81
N GLN A 71 4.74 20.10 -14.22
CA GLN A 71 3.31 19.93 -13.97
C GLN A 71 2.52 20.03 -15.27
N LYS A 72 1.69 19.01 -15.53
CA LYS A 72 0.76 18.97 -16.66
C LYS A 72 -0.58 19.60 -16.32
N TRP A 73 -1.12 19.26 -15.16
CA TRP A 73 -2.33 19.83 -14.57
C TRP A 73 -2.36 19.58 -13.06
N LEU A 74 -3.19 20.36 -12.37
CA LEU A 74 -3.50 20.23 -10.93
C LEU A 74 -5.02 20.25 -10.77
N HIS A 75 -5.55 19.28 -10.04
CA HIS A 75 -6.92 19.27 -9.57
C HIS A 75 -6.92 19.37 -8.04
N SER A 76 -7.61 20.36 -7.52
CA SER A 76 -7.76 20.57 -6.08
C SER A 76 -9.16 20.21 -5.64
N PHE A 77 -9.24 19.52 -4.52
CA PHE A 77 -10.49 19.23 -3.83
C PHE A 77 -10.69 20.29 -2.76
N SER A 78 -11.83 20.97 -2.80
CA SER A 78 -12.30 21.84 -1.73
C SER A 78 -13.63 21.29 -1.25
N ASP A 79 -13.73 20.98 0.02
CA ASP A 79 -14.97 20.51 0.65
C ASP A 79 -15.25 21.38 1.89
N LEU A 80 -16.55 21.58 2.17
CA LEU A 80 -16.96 22.28 3.39
C LEU A 80 -16.70 21.45 4.66
N THR A 81 -16.41 20.17 4.48
CA THR A 81 -16.11 19.23 5.58
C THR A 81 -14.65 18.83 5.56
N ALA A 82 -14.09 18.59 6.72
CA ALA A 82 -12.72 18.04 6.82
C ALA A 82 -12.63 16.67 6.18
N PHE A 83 -11.54 16.41 5.48
CA PHE A 83 -11.23 15.12 4.89
C PHE A 83 -9.72 14.89 4.80
N THR A 84 -9.34 13.64 4.53
CA THR A 84 -7.97 13.25 4.20
C THR A 84 -7.99 12.21 3.08
N ILE A 85 -7.05 12.32 2.16
CA ILE A 85 -6.78 11.36 1.08
C ILE A 85 -5.57 10.52 1.48
N SER A 86 -5.67 9.19 1.38
CA SER A 86 -4.61 8.30 1.87
C SER A 86 -4.25 7.16 0.92
N ALA A 87 -5.07 6.85 -0.08
CA ALA A 87 -4.79 5.79 -1.05
C ALA A 87 -5.30 6.14 -2.44
N GLY A 88 -4.70 5.54 -3.47
CA GLY A 88 -5.10 5.79 -4.85
C GLY A 88 -4.83 4.58 -5.77
N ALA A 89 -5.55 4.53 -6.89
CA ALA A 89 -5.33 3.58 -7.99
C ALA A 89 -5.84 4.16 -9.31
N LEU A 90 -5.34 3.61 -10.43
CA LEU A 90 -5.84 3.93 -11.77
C LEU A 90 -6.80 2.84 -12.24
N ASP A 91 -7.88 3.24 -12.92
CA ASP A 91 -8.70 2.31 -13.68
C ASP A 91 -8.14 2.09 -15.10
N ALA A 92 -8.74 1.15 -15.84
CA ALA A 92 -8.31 0.81 -17.19
C ALA A 92 -8.48 1.96 -18.22
N SER A 93 -9.28 2.97 -17.89
CA SER A 93 -9.47 4.17 -18.72
C SER A 93 -8.54 5.32 -18.31
N GLY A 94 -7.64 5.08 -17.35
CA GLY A 94 -6.70 6.08 -16.82
C GLY A 94 -7.33 7.08 -15.85
N ASN A 95 -8.58 6.88 -15.40
CA ASN A 95 -9.14 7.70 -14.34
C ASN A 95 -8.45 7.37 -13.02
N ILE A 96 -8.25 8.40 -12.22
CA ILE A 96 -7.65 8.32 -10.90
C ILE A 96 -8.77 8.14 -9.88
N TRP A 97 -8.73 7.04 -9.15
CA TRP A 97 -9.57 6.80 -8.00
C TRP A 97 -8.75 7.00 -6.74
N LEU A 98 -9.27 7.83 -5.84
CA LEU A 98 -8.67 8.12 -4.53
C LEU A 98 -9.59 7.64 -3.44
N ALA A 99 -9.02 7.14 -2.36
CA ALA A 99 -9.74 6.78 -1.15
C ALA A 99 -9.21 7.59 0.03
N GLY A 100 -10.11 7.95 0.92
CA GLY A 100 -9.80 8.68 2.12
C GLY A 100 -10.96 8.66 3.10
N ALA A 101 -10.84 9.47 4.13
CA ALA A 101 -11.89 9.68 5.11
C ALA A 101 -12.41 11.11 5.06
N SER A 102 -13.69 11.31 5.26
CA SER A 102 -14.28 12.63 5.42
C SER A 102 -15.22 12.70 6.64
N ALA A 103 -15.39 13.90 7.16
CA ALA A 103 -16.40 14.16 8.17
C ALA A 103 -17.80 14.10 7.54
N ALA A 104 -18.80 13.70 8.33
CA ALA A 104 -20.18 13.90 7.93
C ALA A 104 -20.45 15.42 7.77
N PRO A 105 -21.32 15.83 6.82
CA PRO A 105 -21.77 17.20 6.78
C PRO A 105 -22.32 17.58 8.16
N ILE A 106 -21.75 18.61 8.77
CA ILE A 106 -22.31 19.15 10.01
C ILE A 106 -23.71 19.67 9.64
N ALA A 107 -24.75 19.02 10.13
CA ALA A 107 -26.06 19.64 10.14
C ALA A 107 -25.88 20.96 10.90
N ILE A 108 -26.01 22.08 10.22
CA ILE A 108 -26.00 23.40 10.88
C ILE A 108 -27.29 23.44 11.70
N SER A 109 -27.22 22.84 12.89
CA SER A 109 -28.18 23.14 13.92
C SER A 109 -27.86 24.56 14.39
N SER A 110 -28.80 25.44 14.35
CA SER A 110 -28.72 26.79 14.92
C SER A 110 -28.57 26.79 16.44
N ALA A 111 -28.15 25.70 17.04
CA ALA A 111 -27.78 25.62 18.43
C ALA A 111 -26.47 26.38 18.63
N ALA A 112 -26.55 27.44 19.45
CA ALA A 112 -25.41 28.27 19.84
C ALA A 112 -24.19 27.42 20.14
N SER A 113 -23.07 27.79 19.53
CA SER A 113 -21.75 27.26 19.91
C SER A 113 -21.63 27.30 21.43
N PRO A 114 -21.33 26.19 22.11
CA PRO A 114 -20.98 26.28 23.51
C PRO A 114 -19.81 27.27 23.65
N SER A 115 -20.00 28.30 24.47
CA SER A 115 -18.93 29.20 24.87
C SER A 115 -17.72 28.38 25.25
N PRO A 116 -16.50 28.74 24.85
CA PRO A 116 -15.31 28.07 25.30
C PRO A 116 -15.21 28.22 26.82
N THR A 117 -15.65 27.24 27.55
CA THR A 117 -15.51 27.17 29.00
C THR A 117 -14.12 26.66 29.29
N ALA A 118 -13.38 27.42 30.05
CA ALA A 118 -12.02 27.25 30.52
C ALA A 118 -10.98 27.63 29.48
N ALA A 119 -10.60 28.89 29.53
CA ALA A 119 -9.31 29.33 29.03
C ALA A 119 -8.22 28.45 29.65
N ASN A 120 -7.46 27.74 28.79
CA ASN A 120 -6.14 27.29 29.16
C ASN A 120 -5.27 28.53 29.23
N PRO A 121 -4.91 29.07 30.41
CA PRO A 121 -4.25 30.37 30.55
C PRO A 121 -2.86 30.39 29.91
N ASP A 122 -2.29 29.20 29.66
CA ASP A 122 -0.93 29.07 29.15
C ASP A 122 -0.90 28.84 27.61
N GLY A 123 -2.06 28.80 26.94
CA GLY A 123 -2.16 28.62 25.48
C GLY A 123 -1.54 27.32 24.94
N VAL A 124 -1.25 26.36 25.82
CA VAL A 124 -0.69 25.07 25.43
C VAL A 124 -1.80 24.24 24.83
N VAL A 125 -1.84 24.16 23.51
CA VAL A 125 -2.66 23.16 22.80
C VAL A 125 -1.95 21.83 22.93
N THR A 126 -2.34 21.03 23.92
CA THR A 126 -1.98 19.61 23.97
C THR A 126 -2.84 18.87 22.96
N GLY A 127 -2.49 19.01 21.68
CA GLY A 127 -2.95 18.07 20.65
C GLY A 127 -2.23 16.76 20.88
N GLU A 128 -2.95 15.66 21.12
CA GLU A 128 -2.36 14.34 20.99
C GLU A 128 -1.96 14.19 19.51
N GLU A 129 -0.68 14.34 19.21
CA GLU A 129 -0.14 14.09 17.90
C GLU A 129 -0.44 12.64 17.53
N GLY A 130 -1.25 12.44 16.48
CA GLY A 130 -1.53 11.13 15.91
C GLY A 130 -2.90 10.52 16.23
N ALA A 131 -3.76 11.16 17.01
CA ALA A 131 -5.13 10.69 17.18
C ALA A 131 -5.95 10.90 15.92
N LEU A 132 -6.53 9.82 15.37
CA LEU A 132 -7.45 9.92 14.25
C LEU A 132 -8.65 10.77 14.66
N ARG A 133 -8.95 11.81 13.90
CA ARG A 133 -10.11 12.67 14.17
C ARG A 133 -11.39 11.84 14.25
N PRO A 134 -12.16 11.90 15.35
CA PRO A 134 -13.32 11.04 15.56
C PRO A 134 -14.48 11.30 14.57
N ASP A 135 -14.49 12.46 13.94
CA ASP A 135 -15.47 12.85 12.94
C ASP A 135 -15.17 12.32 11.53
N LEU A 136 -13.95 11.82 11.26
CA LEU A 136 -13.58 11.25 9.96
C LEU A 136 -14.11 9.80 9.82
N ASN A 137 -15.41 9.64 9.82
CA ASN A 137 -16.11 8.36 9.83
C ASN A 137 -16.80 8.00 8.50
N ASN A 138 -16.66 8.81 7.46
CA ASN A 138 -17.10 8.44 6.12
C ASN A 138 -15.93 7.90 5.29
N LEU A 139 -15.99 6.64 4.87
CA LEU A 139 -15.12 6.15 3.80
C LEU A 139 -15.53 6.86 2.51
N THR A 140 -14.62 7.65 1.95
CA THR A 140 -14.92 8.48 0.78
C THR A 140 -14.02 8.09 -0.39
N LEU A 141 -14.63 7.95 -1.57
CA LEU A 141 -13.95 7.77 -2.83
C LEU A 141 -14.15 9.01 -3.70
N TRP A 142 -13.07 9.50 -4.29
CA TRP A 142 -13.11 10.54 -5.32
C TRP A 142 -12.63 9.94 -6.63
N LYS A 143 -13.28 10.36 -7.72
CA LYS A 143 -12.88 10.02 -9.08
C LYS A 143 -12.46 11.28 -9.81
N VAL A 144 -11.27 11.24 -10.42
CA VAL A 144 -10.75 12.31 -11.29
C VAL A 144 -10.43 11.69 -12.64
N SER A 145 -10.83 12.35 -13.72
CA SER A 145 -10.51 11.89 -15.07
C SER A 145 -9.01 12.01 -15.36
N SER A 146 -8.51 11.30 -16.36
CA SER A 146 -7.12 11.43 -16.83
C SER A 146 -6.77 12.85 -17.32
N ALA A 147 -7.79 13.67 -17.61
CA ALA A 147 -7.64 15.08 -17.99
C ALA A 147 -7.63 16.04 -16.78
N GLY A 148 -7.75 15.55 -15.55
CA GLY A 148 -7.74 16.37 -14.33
C GLY A 148 -9.10 16.95 -13.94
N THR A 149 -10.20 16.48 -14.53
CA THR A 149 -11.55 16.94 -14.17
C THR A 149 -12.17 16.04 -13.12
N GLY A 150 -12.75 16.60 -12.07
CA GLY A 150 -13.52 15.85 -11.07
C GLY A 150 -14.69 15.11 -11.73
N ALA A 151 -14.83 13.81 -11.46
CA ALA A 151 -15.79 12.94 -12.11
C ALA A 151 -16.76 12.24 -11.13
N GLY A 152 -16.54 12.38 -9.83
CA GLY A 152 -17.44 11.82 -8.82
C GLY A 152 -16.87 11.84 -7.40
N LYS A 153 -17.78 11.84 -6.42
CA LYS A 153 -17.51 11.67 -4.99
C LYS A 153 -18.55 10.70 -4.44
N TYR A 154 -18.11 9.67 -3.76
CA TYR A 154 -18.96 8.60 -3.23
C TYR A 154 -18.60 8.37 -1.77
N GLN A 155 -19.61 8.22 -0.90
CA GLN A 155 -19.40 8.14 0.55
C GLN A 155 -20.13 6.94 1.14
N LEU A 156 -19.47 6.26 2.06
CA LEU A 156 -20.05 5.22 2.92
C LEU A 156 -19.92 5.67 4.37
N PRO A 157 -21.02 6.09 5.02
CA PRO A 157 -21.02 6.40 6.44
C PRO A 157 -20.70 5.16 7.27
N LEU A 158 -19.85 5.32 8.27
CA LEU A 158 -19.44 4.29 9.22
C LEU A 158 -19.67 4.79 10.65
N THR A 159 -19.72 3.88 11.60
CA THR A 159 -19.94 4.20 13.02
C THR A 159 -18.67 4.59 13.77
N ALA A 160 -17.50 4.47 13.14
CA ALA A 160 -16.20 4.77 13.74
C ALA A 160 -15.27 5.40 12.70
N PRO A 161 -14.27 6.17 13.13
CA PRO A 161 -13.26 6.73 12.28
C PRO A 161 -12.61 5.67 11.40
N VAL A 162 -12.28 6.04 10.17
CA VAL A 162 -11.72 5.14 9.16
C VAL A 162 -10.53 5.79 8.46
N LEU A 163 -9.49 5.01 8.18
CA LEU A 163 -8.36 5.44 7.37
C LEU A 163 -8.10 4.40 6.28
N PRO A 164 -8.46 4.65 5.02
CA PRO A 164 -8.10 3.79 3.91
C PRO A 164 -6.58 3.62 3.81
N THR A 165 -6.12 2.38 3.67
CA THR A 165 -4.70 2.05 3.55
C THR A 165 -4.34 1.61 2.13
N SER A 166 -5.31 1.11 1.38
CA SER A 166 -5.10 0.71 -0.02
C SER A 166 -6.40 0.62 -0.80
N LEU A 167 -6.27 0.84 -2.09
CA LEU A 167 -7.33 0.81 -3.09
C LEU A 167 -6.86 -0.01 -4.29
N SER A 168 -7.74 -0.83 -4.86
CA SER A 168 -7.49 -1.56 -6.11
C SER A 168 -8.73 -1.50 -7.00
N VAL A 169 -8.52 -1.14 -8.26
CA VAL A 169 -9.59 -0.93 -9.26
C VAL A 169 -9.39 -1.87 -10.43
N ASN A 170 -10.46 -2.46 -10.92
CA ASN A 170 -10.52 -3.15 -12.21
C ASN A 170 -11.89 -2.94 -12.87
N LYS A 171 -12.11 -3.56 -14.03
CA LYS A 171 -13.38 -3.44 -14.76
C LYS A 171 -14.62 -3.90 -13.99
N ASN A 172 -14.46 -4.71 -12.95
CA ASN A 172 -15.55 -5.26 -12.13
C ASN A 172 -15.79 -4.47 -10.82
N GLY A 173 -15.13 -3.33 -10.66
CA GLY A 173 -15.30 -2.45 -9.50
C GLY A 173 -14.02 -2.21 -8.71
N ILE A 174 -14.20 -1.79 -7.48
CA ILE A 174 -13.18 -1.31 -6.58
C ILE A 174 -13.17 -2.15 -5.31
N SER A 175 -12.00 -2.39 -4.77
CA SER A 175 -11.78 -2.97 -3.45
C SER A 175 -10.95 -2.01 -2.61
N VAL A 176 -11.38 -1.76 -1.39
CA VAL A 176 -10.71 -0.87 -0.42
C VAL A 176 -10.42 -1.65 0.84
N VAL A 177 -9.23 -1.51 1.39
CA VAL A 177 -8.93 -1.86 2.77
C VAL A 177 -8.68 -0.60 3.57
N ALA A 178 -9.14 -0.60 4.82
CA ALA A 178 -9.03 0.55 5.69
C ALA A 178 -8.75 0.11 7.13
N TRP A 179 -8.06 0.94 7.87
CA TRP A 179 -7.87 0.80 9.29
C TRP A 179 -9.06 1.36 10.06
N GLN A 180 -9.46 0.69 11.13
CA GLN A 180 -10.32 1.17 12.20
C GLN A 180 -9.78 0.67 13.55
N SER A 181 -10.08 1.35 14.63
CA SER A 181 -9.62 0.96 15.98
C SER A 181 -10.02 -0.46 16.38
N ALA A 182 -11.18 -0.94 15.93
CA ALA A 182 -11.68 -2.28 16.23
C ALA A 182 -11.19 -3.38 15.25
N GLY A 183 -10.28 -3.05 14.33
CA GLY A 183 -9.73 -3.98 13.31
C GLY A 183 -9.87 -3.46 11.89
N SER A 184 -9.22 -4.14 10.96
CA SER A 184 -9.23 -3.74 9.56
C SER A 184 -10.59 -3.95 8.90
N LEU A 185 -10.93 -3.06 7.97
CA LEU A 185 -12.16 -3.08 7.19
C LEU A 185 -11.84 -3.40 5.73
N PHE A 186 -12.64 -4.25 5.11
CA PHE A 186 -12.65 -4.48 3.67
C PHE A 186 -14.00 -4.07 3.10
N VAL A 187 -13.99 -3.29 2.02
CA VAL A 187 -15.19 -2.80 1.35
C VAL A 187 -15.03 -2.95 -0.15
N THR A 188 -16.07 -3.39 -0.82
CA THR A 188 -16.16 -3.36 -2.29
C THR A 188 -17.15 -2.30 -2.74
N THR A 189 -16.93 -1.75 -3.94
CA THR A 189 -17.90 -0.90 -4.61
C THR A 189 -17.85 -1.16 -6.12
N ASP A 190 -18.94 -0.92 -6.82
CA ASP A 190 -18.93 -0.88 -8.28
C ASP A 190 -18.34 0.45 -8.81
N LEU A 191 -18.18 0.57 -10.13
CA LEU A 191 -17.63 1.79 -10.74
C LEU A 191 -18.62 2.96 -10.76
N SER A 192 -19.90 2.73 -10.38
CA SER A 192 -20.89 3.77 -10.17
C SER A 192 -20.90 4.34 -8.75
N GLY A 193 -20.08 3.77 -7.86
CA GLY A 193 -19.94 4.22 -6.49
C GLY A 193 -20.92 3.57 -5.50
N LYS A 194 -21.62 2.50 -5.89
CA LYS A 194 -22.49 1.75 -4.99
C LYS A 194 -21.66 0.80 -4.11
N PHE A 195 -21.61 1.09 -2.82
CA PHE A 195 -20.87 0.30 -1.85
C PHE A 195 -21.57 -1.02 -1.50
N GLY A 196 -20.79 -2.09 -1.40
CA GLY A 196 -21.19 -3.34 -0.79
C GLY A 196 -21.17 -3.27 0.74
N LYS A 197 -21.62 -4.35 1.39
CA LYS A 197 -21.56 -4.45 2.85
C LYS A 197 -20.10 -4.54 3.33
N PRO A 198 -19.71 -3.71 4.30
CA PRO A 198 -18.37 -3.80 4.89
C PRO A 198 -18.13 -5.14 5.57
N LEU A 199 -16.93 -5.69 5.36
CA LEU A 199 -16.44 -6.91 6.03
C LEU A 199 -15.32 -6.53 6.98
N ARG A 200 -15.46 -6.85 8.27
CA ARG A 200 -14.36 -6.72 9.22
C ARG A 200 -13.40 -7.91 9.06
N VAL A 201 -12.13 -7.60 8.94
CA VAL A 201 -11.05 -8.59 8.77
C VAL A 201 -10.10 -8.48 9.96
N GLY A 202 -10.20 -9.44 10.87
CA GLY A 202 -9.45 -9.44 12.13
C GLY A 202 -10.02 -8.47 13.19
N LYS A 203 -9.22 -8.27 14.22
CA LYS A 203 -9.47 -7.36 15.35
C LYS A 203 -8.35 -6.31 15.42
N THR A 204 -8.15 -5.70 16.57
CA THR A 204 -7.18 -4.63 16.83
C THR A 204 -5.74 -4.94 16.42
N ASN A 205 -5.35 -6.22 16.49
CA ASN A 205 -3.98 -6.67 16.19
C ASN A 205 -3.77 -7.12 14.73
N THR A 206 -4.73 -6.87 13.85
CA THR A 206 -4.63 -7.12 12.41
C THR A 206 -4.62 -5.81 11.66
N THR A 207 -3.58 -5.59 10.85
CA THR A 207 -3.50 -4.47 9.90
C THR A 207 -3.51 -5.02 8.47
N LEU A 208 -4.22 -4.33 7.59
CA LEU A 208 -4.20 -4.59 6.16
C LEU A 208 -3.61 -3.38 5.45
N ASP A 209 -2.53 -3.59 4.73
CA ASP A 209 -1.73 -2.52 4.12
C ASP A 209 -1.91 -2.45 2.61
N LYS A 210 -2.39 -3.56 1.99
CA LYS A 210 -2.58 -3.63 0.54
C LYS A 210 -3.78 -4.50 0.17
N VAL A 211 -4.43 -4.15 -0.94
CA VAL A 211 -5.48 -4.97 -1.57
C VAL A 211 -5.22 -5.13 -3.06
N ILE A 212 -5.50 -6.31 -3.58
CA ILE A 212 -5.50 -6.64 -5.01
C ILE A 212 -6.89 -7.17 -5.35
N ARG A 213 -7.59 -6.51 -6.30
CA ARG A 213 -8.85 -6.99 -6.83
C ARG A 213 -8.61 -7.84 -8.07
N ASN A 214 -9.03 -9.08 -8.04
CA ASN A 214 -8.93 -10.02 -9.15
C ASN A 214 -10.04 -9.81 -10.19
N SER A 215 -9.82 -10.33 -11.40
CA SER A 215 -10.79 -10.24 -12.50
C SER A 215 -12.09 -11.04 -12.25
N ASP A 216 -12.07 -12.01 -11.37
CA ASP A 216 -13.24 -12.79 -10.93
C ASP A 216 -14.08 -12.08 -9.84
N GLY A 217 -13.68 -10.87 -9.44
CA GLY A 217 -14.32 -10.12 -8.38
C GLY A 217 -13.84 -10.46 -6.96
N SER A 218 -13.04 -11.52 -6.80
CA SER A 218 -12.38 -11.82 -5.52
C SER A 218 -11.28 -10.81 -5.21
N SER A 219 -10.79 -10.78 -3.97
CA SER A 219 -9.70 -9.90 -3.55
C SER A 219 -8.68 -10.64 -2.70
N ILE A 220 -7.43 -10.23 -2.84
CA ILE A 220 -6.33 -10.63 -1.95
C ILE A 220 -6.00 -9.42 -1.06
N LEU A 221 -6.10 -9.61 0.23
CA LEU A 221 -5.79 -8.62 1.25
C LEU A 221 -4.46 -9.00 1.89
N LEU A 222 -3.60 -8.03 2.11
CA LEU A 222 -2.23 -8.22 2.58
C LEU A 222 -1.93 -7.30 3.74
N GLY A 223 -1.15 -7.79 4.68
CA GLY A 223 -0.75 -7.01 5.84
C GLY A 223 -0.06 -7.86 6.89
N SER A 224 -0.42 -7.68 8.15
CA SER A 224 0.16 -8.45 9.26
C SER A 224 -0.82 -8.62 10.41
N GLY A 225 -0.59 -9.63 11.24
CA GLY A 225 -1.44 -9.86 12.42
C GLY A 225 -0.93 -10.94 13.36
N THR A 226 -1.40 -10.88 14.59
CA THR A 226 -1.13 -11.89 15.63
C THR A 226 -2.31 -12.80 15.89
N GLU A 227 -3.49 -12.45 15.38
CA GLU A 227 -4.75 -13.12 15.67
C GLU A 227 -4.91 -14.43 14.91
N LEU A 228 -5.75 -15.31 15.43
CA LEU A 228 -6.14 -16.54 14.75
C LEU A 228 -6.98 -16.20 13.51
N PHE A 229 -6.58 -16.73 12.33
CA PHE A 229 -7.34 -16.62 11.10
C PHE A 229 -7.61 -18.01 10.52
N LEU A 230 -8.87 -18.38 10.33
CA LEU A 230 -9.27 -19.70 9.77
C LEU A 230 -8.44 -20.85 10.37
N ALA A 231 -8.37 -20.94 11.70
CA ALA A 231 -7.57 -21.90 12.47
C ALA A 231 -6.02 -21.78 12.32
N ASN A 232 -5.49 -20.83 11.56
CA ASN A 232 -4.06 -20.59 11.43
C ASN A 232 -3.55 -19.71 12.59
N LYS A 233 -2.76 -20.28 13.48
CA LYS A 233 -2.09 -19.58 14.59
C LYS A 233 -0.89 -18.79 14.09
N ALA A 234 -0.50 -17.76 14.85
CA ALA A 234 0.74 -17.03 14.60
C ALA A 234 1.96 -17.94 14.83
N ILE A 235 2.97 -17.78 13.98
CA ILE A 235 4.27 -18.48 14.01
C ILE A 235 5.29 -17.62 14.77
N GLY A 236 5.32 -16.33 14.43
CA GLY A 236 6.21 -15.33 15.02
C GLY A 236 5.55 -14.49 16.11
N VAL A 237 6.21 -13.38 16.45
CA VAL A 237 5.62 -12.33 17.30
C VAL A 237 4.46 -11.66 16.56
N ARG A 238 4.63 -11.42 15.26
CA ARG A 238 3.62 -10.95 14.30
C ARG A 238 3.94 -11.52 12.93
N ASP A 239 2.96 -12.06 12.24
CA ASP A 239 3.16 -12.67 10.92
C ASP A 239 2.66 -11.75 9.81
N GLY A 240 3.31 -11.84 8.65
CA GLY A 240 2.75 -11.37 7.39
C GLY A 240 1.50 -12.20 7.05
N LEU A 241 0.44 -11.52 6.68
CA LEU A 241 -0.88 -12.11 6.46
C LEU A 241 -1.32 -11.92 5.02
N ILE A 242 -1.81 -12.99 4.40
CA ILE A 242 -2.47 -12.98 3.09
C ILE A 242 -3.86 -13.55 3.31
N VAL A 243 -4.89 -12.79 2.98
CA VAL A 243 -6.31 -13.21 3.12
C VAL A 243 -6.99 -13.13 1.78
N LYS A 244 -7.56 -14.23 1.31
CA LYS A 244 -8.40 -14.26 0.12
C LYS A 244 -9.86 -14.10 0.52
N VAL A 245 -10.52 -13.13 -0.09
CA VAL A 245 -11.95 -12.85 0.03
C VAL A 245 -12.58 -13.12 -1.33
N ASP A 246 -13.70 -13.83 -1.37
CA ASP A 246 -14.43 -14.12 -2.61
C ASP A 246 -15.24 -12.91 -3.10
N SER A 247 -15.92 -13.05 -4.23
CA SER A 247 -16.74 -12.00 -4.82
C SER A 247 -17.99 -11.64 -3.98
N THR A 248 -18.38 -12.51 -3.04
CA THR A 248 -19.48 -12.29 -2.07
C THR A 248 -18.93 -11.98 -0.67
N PRO A 249 -18.23 -10.92 -0.45
CA PRO A 249 -17.24 -10.62 0.62
C PRO A 249 -17.18 -11.61 1.80
N LYS A 250 -16.63 -12.81 1.54
CA LYS A 250 -16.42 -13.87 2.53
C LYS A 250 -14.95 -14.29 2.51
N ILE A 251 -14.34 -14.43 3.67
CA ILE A 251 -12.97 -14.94 3.80
C ILE A 251 -12.99 -16.46 3.46
N VAL A 252 -12.25 -16.84 2.42
CA VAL A 252 -12.20 -18.24 1.93
C VAL A 252 -10.85 -18.90 2.14
N GLN A 253 -9.78 -18.12 2.31
CA GLN A 253 -8.44 -18.63 2.54
C GLN A 253 -7.60 -17.61 3.31
N SER A 254 -6.69 -18.09 4.16
CA SER A 254 -5.64 -17.28 4.75
C SER A 254 -4.31 -18.02 4.74
N VAL A 255 -3.22 -17.26 4.53
CA VAL A 255 -1.84 -17.77 4.58
C VAL A 255 -1.06 -16.88 5.53
N ARG A 256 -0.29 -17.49 6.40
CA ARG A 256 0.66 -16.81 7.27
C ARG A 256 2.07 -17.00 6.79
N SER A 257 2.86 -15.98 6.96
CA SER A 257 4.27 -15.98 6.64
C SER A 257 5.01 -15.36 7.82
N GLY A 258 5.63 -16.20 8.62
CA GLY A 258 6.29 -15.81 9.86
C GLY A 258 7.56 -16.59 10.11
N GLU A 259 8.30 -16.17 11.14
CA GLU A 259 9.49 -16.82 11.64
C GLU A 259 9.47 -16.71 13.18
N LYS A 260 9.84 -17.77 13.88
CA LYS A 260 9.79 -17.81 15.36
C LYS A 260 10.59 -16.64 15.97
N GLY A 261 9.95 -15.88 16.83
CA GLY A 261 10.55 -14.73 17.51
C GLY A 261 10.74 -13.49 16.63
N ALA A 262 10.19 -13.49 15.41
CA ALA A 262 10.29 -12.36 14.49
C ALA A 262 8.93 -11.68 14.25
N THR A 263 8.99 -10.42 13.80
CA THR A 263 7.86 -9.66 13.26
C THR A 263 7.99 -9.58 11.75
N ARG A 264 6.94 -9.94 11.03
CA ARG A 264 6.85 -9.81 9.57
C ARG A 264 5.61 -9.06 9.15
N ASN A 265 5.74 -8.23 8.11
CA ASN A 265 4.60 -7.60 7.42
C ASN A 265 4.73 -7.72 5.91
N TRP A 266 3.59 -7.55 5.21
CA TRP A 266 3.52 -7.32 3.78
C TRP A 266 3.01 -5.90 3.55
N ALA A 267 3.86 -5.01 3.02
CA ALA A 267 3.56 -3.60 2.83
C ALA A 267 3.22 -3.23 1.38
N SER A 268 3.63 -4.06 0.44
CA SER A 268 3.46 -3.80 -1.00
C SER A 268 3.17 -5.09 -1.75
N ALA A 269 2.42 -4.98 -2.84
CA ALA A 269 2.11 -6.13 -3.69
C ALA A 269 1.74 -5.71 -5.11
N THR A 270 1.98 -6.62 -6.06
CA THR A 270 1.54 -6.49 -7.45
C THR A 270 0.38 -7.42 -7.76
N SER A 271 -0.34 -7.14 -8.84
CA SER A 271 -1.45 -8.01 -9.32
C SER A 271 -1.00 -9.44 -9.65
N THR A 272 0.29 -9.66 -9.88
CA THR A 272 0.86 -11.00 -10.12
C THR A 272 1.35 -11.68 -8.83
N LEU A 273 1.00 -11.19 -7.66
CA LEU A 273 1.37 -11.71 -6.34
C LEU A 273 2.89 -11.72 -6.09
N LEU A 274 3.61 -10.70 -6.56
CA LEU A 274 4.91 -10.35 -6.00
C LEU A 274 4.66 -9.47 -4.79
N LEU A 275 5.15 -9.87 -3.63
CA LEU A 275 4.95 -9.18 -2.36
C LEU A 275 6.26 -8.62 -1.85
N GLY A 276 6.22 -7.38 -1.43
CA GLY A 276 7.28 -6.69 -0.70
C GLY A 276 6.91 -6.49 0.77
N GLY A 277 7.86 -6.63 1.64
CA GLY A 277 7.64 -6.48 3.07
C GLY A 277 8.91 -6.41 3.88
N PHE A 278 8.76 -6.61 5.18
CA PHE A 278 9.83 -6.51 6.15
C PHE A 278 9.80 -7.69 7.12
N LEU A 279 10.97 -8.16 7.50
CA LEU A 279 11.18 -9.14 8.56
C LEU A 279 12.15 -8.56 9.58
N LYS A 280 11.73 -8.48 10.83
CA LYS A 280 12.56 -8.01 11.95
C LYS A 280 12.63 -9.08 13.04
N SER A 281 13.82 -9.53 13.35
CA SER A 281 14.14 -10.38 14.50
C SER A 281 15.05 -9.64 15.47
N LYS A 282 15.50 -10.31 16.53
CA LYS A 282 16.46 -9.72 17.49
C LYS A 282 17.77 -9.29 16.83
N THR A 283 18.22 -10.02 15.81
CA THR A 283 19.55 -9.86 15.19
C THR A 283 19.49 -9.33 13.76
N ASN A 284 18.35 -9.42 13.08
CA ASN A 284 18.24 -9.12 11.66
C ASN A 284 17.06 -8.18 11.37
N SER A 285 17.31 -7.24 10.47
CA SER A 285 16.31 -6.40 9.82
C SER A 285 16.45 -6.59 8.31
N LEU A 286 15.42 -7.14 7.67
CA LEU A 286 15.49 -7.60 6.28
C LEU A 286 14.30 -7.12 5.47
N ALA A 287 14.55 -6.46 4.35
CA ALA A 287 13.58 -6.36 3.27
C ALA A 287 13.33 -7.75 2.70
N THR A 288 12.09 -8.13 2.53
CA THR A 288 11.70 -9.44 2.00
C THR A 288 10.87 -9.28 0.75
N ILE A 289 11.26 -9.98 -0.31
CA ILE A 289 10.55 -9.99 -1.59
C ILE A 289 10.20 -11.45 -1.88
N THR A 290 8.92 -11.73 -2.04
CA THR A 290 8.43 -13.10 -2.26
C THR A 290 7.43 -13.12 -3.41
N LYS A 291 7.66 -13.99 -4.37
CA LYS A 291 6.70 -14.31 -5.42
C LYS A 291 5.82 -15.48 -4.94
N PHE A 292 4.51 -15.30 -5.03
CA PHE A 292 3.55 -16.36 -4.78
C PHE A 292 2.91 -16.85 -6.07
N GLY A 293 2.60 -18.14 -6.11
CA GLY A 293 1.73 -18.71 -7.13
C GLY A 293 0.25 -18.47 -6.84
N THR A 294 -0.61 -18.86 -7.76
CA THR A 294 -2.08 -18.73 -7.64
C THR A 294 -2.70 -19.47 -6.46
N THR A 295 -2.01 -20.52 -5.98
CA THR A 295 -2.39 -21.27 -4.77
C THR A 295 -1.91 -20.63 -3.47
N LEU A 296 -1.36 -19.43 -3.53
CA LEU A 296 -0.74 -18.70 -2.41
C LEU A 296 0.43 -19.44 -1.75
N LYS A 297 1.12 -20.31 -2.51
CA LYS A 297 2.41 -20.90 -2.11
C LYS A 297 3.55 -20.06 -2.66
N PRO A 298 4.63 -19.79 -1.87
CA PRO A 298 5.78 -19.07 -2.36
C PRO A 298 6.50 -19.89 -3.44
N THR A 299 6.89 -19.24 -4.54
CA THR A 299 7.68 -19.81 -5.63
C THR A 299 9.16 -19.50 -5.46
N TRP A 300 9.48 -18.27 -5.03
CA TRP A 300 10.82 -17.86 -4.62
C TRP A 300 10.74 -16.74 -3.58
N THR A 301 11.80 -16.60 -2.79
CA THR A 301 11.95 -15.54 -1.79
C THR A 301 13.40 -15.08 -1.78
N VAL A 302 13.60 -13.78 -1.77
CA VAL A 302 14.89 -13.14 -1.51
C VAL A 302 14.78 -12.19 -0.32
N ARG A 303 15.88 -12.01 0.39
CA ARG A 303 15.97 -11.18 1.59
C ARG A 303 17.25 -10.36 1.56
N TYR A 304 17.16 -9.08 1.88
CA TYR A 304 18.29 -8.16 1.91
C TYR A 304 18.32 -7.41 3.22
N LYS A 305 19.52 -7.17 3.76
CA LYS A 305 19.69 -6.30 4.92
C LYS A 305 19.09 -4.93 4.59
N ALA A 306 18.17 -4.44 5.43
CA ALA A 306 17.44 -3.22 5.18
C ALA A 306 16.90 -2.62 6.48
N THR A 307 16.64 -1.32 6.46
CA THR A 307 15.95 -0.57 7.51
C THR A 307 14.51 -0.25 7.12
N SER A 308 14.12 -0.52 5.87
CA SER A 308 12.76 -0.33 5.37
C SER A 308 12.14 -1.61 4.80
N SER A 309 10.80 -1.63 4.70
CA SER A 309 10.08 -2.63 3.90
C SER A 309 10.46 -2.51 2.42
N ALA A 310 10.51 -3.65 1.71
CA ALA A 310 10.55 -3.62 0.26
C ALA A 310 9.20 -3.14 -0.29
N VAL A 311 9.26 -2.29 -1.32
CA VAL A 311 8.13 -1.95 -2.20
C VAL A 311 8.36 -2.56 -3.57
N VAL A 312 7.30 -3.01 -4.26
CA VAL A 312 7.42 -3.84 -5.47
C VAL A 312 6.50 -3.37 -6.59
N ALA A 313 6.95 -3.56 -7.83
CA ALA A 313 6.14 -3.34 -9.04
C ALA A 313 6.36 -4.46 -10.05
N ASN A 314 5.34 -4.71 -10.90
CA ASN A 314 5.50 -5.50 -12.11
C ASN A 314 6.24 -4.67 -13.16
N GLY A 315 7.13 -5.30 -13.92
CA GLY A 315 7.79 -4.71 -15.07
C GLY A 315 7.26 -5.25 -16.40
N ALA A 316 7.93 -4.89 -17.50
CA ALA A 316 7.68 -5.47 -18.80
C ALA A 316 8.25 -6.90 -18.90
N SER A 317 7.70 -7.72 -19.80
CA SER A 317 8.27 -9.03 -20.17
C SER A 317 8.57 -9.94 -18.99
N SER A 318 7.66 -10.00 -18.03
CA SER A 318 7.79 -10.82 -16.80
C SER A 318 8.94 -10.41 -15.86
N THR A 319 9.51 -9.22 -16.05
CA THR A 319 10.40 -8.63 -15.07
C THR A 319 9.62 -8.09 -13.86
N THR A 320 10.29 -7.94 -12.76
CA THR A 320 9.73 -7.34 -11.54
C THR A 320 10.76 -6.41 -10.91
N TYR A 321 10.27 -5.40 -10.22
CA TYR A 321 11.09 -4.42 -9.52
C TYR A 321 10.84 -4.49 -8.03
N ALA A 322 11.90 -4.30 -7.24
CA ALA A 322 11.79 -4.11 -5.81
C ALA A 322 12.76 -3.01 -5.34
N ALA A 323 12.25 -2.10 -4.55
CA ALA A 323 13.05 -1.05 -3.94
C ALA A 323 12.99 -1.16 -2.41
N TYR A 324 14.12 -0.93 -1.76
CA TYR A 324 14.28 -0.92 -0.30
C TYR A 324 15.45 0.00 0.08
N GLU A 325 15.56 0.29 1.37
CA GLU A 325 16.59 1.17 1.88
C GLU A 325 17.35 0.49 3.03
N ASN A 326 18.64 0.74 3.11
CA ASN A 326 19.48 0.35 4.22
C ASN A 326 20.38 1.52 4.63
N ALA A 327 20.14 2.08 5.81
CA ALA A 327 20.91 3.18 6.40
C ALA A 327 21.06 4.41 5.47
N GLY A 328 19.97 4.84 4.85
CA GLY A 328 19.92 6.00 3.96
C GLY A 328 20.21 5.71 2.48
N ALA A 329 20.80 4.54 2.19
CA ALA A 329 21.09 4.11 0.82
C ALA A 329 19.92 3.31 0.24
N GLY A 330 19.23 3.88 -0.73
CA GLY A 330 18.17 3.21 -1.48
C GLY A 330 18.73 2.30 -2.57
N THR A 331 18.11 1.15 -2.73
CA THR A 331 18.46 0.14 -3.75
C THR A 331 17.22 -0.25 -4.51
N LEU A 332 17.27 -0.19 -5.83
CA LEU A 332 16.28 -0.74 -6.75
C LEU A 332 16.88 -1.94 -7.47
N GLN A 333 16.23 -3.08 -7.35
CA GLN A 333 16.63 -4.30 -8.07
C GLN A 333 15.58 -4.68 -9.10
N THR A 334 16.05 -5.12 -10.26
CA THR A 334 15.23 -5.75 -11.29
C THR A 334 15.46 -7.25 -11.24
N PHE A 335 14.40 -8.03 -11.26
CA PHE A 335 14.43 -9.49 -11.24
C PHE A 335 13.78 -10.07 -12.50
N ASP A 336 14.26 -11.24 -12.92
CA ASP A 336 13.55 -12.08 -13.86
C ASP A 336 12.38 -12.84 -13.17
N LYS A 337 11.66 -13.64 -13.93
CA LYS A 337 10.53 -14.44 -13.45
C LYS A 337 10.90 -15.45 -12.34
N ASN A 338 12.18 -15.83 -12.24
CA ASN A 338 12.70 -16.82 -11.29
C ASN A 338 13.33 -16.17 -10.04
N GLY A 339 13.32 -14.84 -9.95
CA GLY A 339 13.93 -14.10 -8.84
C GLY A 339 15.43 -13.88 -8.98
N LYS A 340 16.03 -14.09 -10.16
CA LYS A 340 17.42 -13.76 -10.46
C LYS A 340 17.54 -12.26 -10.71
N ILE A 341 18.52 -11.61 -10.09
CA ILE A 341 18.82 -10.20 -10.30
C ILE A 341 19.32 -9.97 -11.72
N LEU A 342 18.70 -9.04 -12.43
CA LEU A 342 19.09 -8.58 -13.76
C LEU A 342 19.88 -7.27 -13.71
N SER A 343 19.51 -6.36 -12.80
CA SER A 343 20.21 -5.10 -12.58
C SER A 343 20.01 -4.59 -11.16
N THR A 344 20.90 -3.71 -10.72
CA THR A 344 20.84 -3.00 -9.46
C THR A 344 21.08 -1.52 -9.72
N ASN A 345 20.22 -0.67 -9.17
CA ASN A 345 20.30 0.77 -9.28
C ASN A 345 20.28 1.38 -7.88
N SER A 346 20.90 2.55 -7.71
CA SER A 346 20.93 3.27 -6.44
C SER A 346 20.11 4.56 -6.49
N PHE A 347 19.59 4.94 -5.33
CA PHE A 347 18.93 6.23 -5.09
C PHE A 347 19.14 6.60 -3.61
N PHE A 348 18.59 7.71 -3.16
CA PHE A 348 18.66 8.13 -1.77
C PHE A 348 17.30 8.05 -1.09
N ASP A 349 17.32 7.92 0.23
CA ASP A 349 16.17 7.87 1.10
C ASP A 349 15.33 6.57 1.00
N ARG A 350 14.36 6.48 1.90
CA ARG A 350 13.45 5.33 1.99
C ARG A 350 12.42 5.34 0.86
N PRO A 351 12.27 4.26 0.08
CA PRO A 351 11.21 4.17 -0.91
C PRO A 351 9.84 4.01 -0.22
N ILE A 352 8.87 4.79 -0.69
CA ILE A 352 7.46 4.72 -0.31
C ILE A 352 6.68 3.89 -1.34
N SER A 353 6.96 4.12 -2.62
CA SER A 353 6.39 3.32 -3.70
C SER A 353 7.36 3.15 -4.86
N VAL A 354 7.17 2.08 -5.61
CA VAL A 354 7.75 1.87 -6.93
C VAL A 354 6.61 1.53 -7.88
N GLU A 355 6.56 2.21 -9.01
CA GLU A 355 5.50 2.08 -10.00
C GLU A 355 6.08 1.97 -11.40
N PHE A 356 5.47 1.14 -12.23
CA PHE A 356 5.89 0.96 -13.61
C PHE A 356 4.71 1.00 -14.56
N ASN A 357 4.89 1.74 -15.63
CA ASN A 357 4.00 1.73 -16.80
C ASN A 357 4.83 1.51 -18.05
N LYS A 358 4.36 0.65 -18.97
CA LYS A 358 5.09 0.30 -20.20
C LYS A 358 5.42 1.51 -21.08
N THR A 359 4.52 2.49 -21.14
CA THR A 359 4.67 3.71 -21.97
C THR A 359 5.47 4.79 -21.24
N PHE A 360 5.23 4.94 -19.94
CA PHE A 360 5.76 6.05 -19.17
C PHE A 360 7.10 5.72 -18.49
N GLY A 361 7.33 4.48 -18.12
CA GLY A 361 8.58 4.01 -17.50
C GLY A 361 8.43 3.62 -16.03
N LEU A 362 9.58 3.51 -15.37
CA LEU A 362 9.70 3.13 -13.97
C LEU A 362 10.01 4.36 -13.11
N TYR A 363 9.28 4.49 -12.01
CA TYR A 363 9.44 5.57 -11.03
C TYR A 363 9.53 5.02 -9.61
N VAL A 364 10.39 5.64 -8.80
CA VAL A 364 10.51 5.41 -7.37
C VAL A 364 10.21 6.71 -6.64
N TYR A 365 9.28 6.67 -5.68
CA TYR A 365 8.93 7.78 -4.83
C TYR A 365 9.45 7.53 -3.41
N THR A 366 10.13 8.53 -2.82
CA THR A 366 10.77 8.44 -1.50
C THR A 366 10.19 9.40 -0.45
N GLY A 367 9.14 10.15 -0.79
CA GLY A 367 8.65 11.25 0.07
C GLY A 367 9.37 12.57 -0.15
N LYS A 368 10.66 12.54 -0.50
CA LYS A 368 11.46 13.74 -0.79
C LYS A 368 11.72 13.93 -2.28
N SER A 369 11.70 12.86 -3.06
CA SER A 369 12.03 12.91 -4.48
C SER A 369 11.31 11.81 -5.27
N ILE A 370 11.11 12.09 -6.54
CA ILE A 370 10.73 11.12 -7.55
C ILE A 370 11.96 10.83 -8.40
N TYR A 371 12.30 9.56 -8.50
CA TYR A 371 13.38 9.06 -9.33
C TYR A 371 12.82 8.30 -10.52
N SER A 372 13.49 8.38 -11.65
CA SER A 372 13.21 7.52 -12.81
C SER A 372 14.41 6.68 -13.20
N LEU A 373 14.15 5.51 -13.79
CA LEU A 373 15.16 4.78 -14.52
C LEU A 373 15.33 5.46 -15.88
N PRO A 374 16.56 5.85 -16.28
CA PRO A 374 16.77 6.43 -17.60
C PRO A 374 16.29 5.44 -18.67
N THR A 375 15.41 5.90 -19.53
CA THR A 375 15.03 5.14 -20.74
C THR A 375 16.23 5.11 -21.67
N LYS A 376 16.74 3.90 -21.95
CA LYS A 376 17.77 3.70 -22.99
C LYS A 376 17.21 4.00 -24.37
#